data_84250e05bb23bc9afe8676fc99eb08b6
#
_entry.id   84250e05bb23bc9afe8676fc99eb08b6
#
_cell.length_a   1.000
_cell.length_b   1.000
_cell.length_c   1.000
_cell.angle_alpha   90.00
_cell.angle_beta   90.00
_cell.angle_gamma   90.00
#
_symmetry.space_group_name_H-M   'P 1'
#
loop_
_entity.id
_entity.type
_entity.pdbx_description
1 polymer ?
#
loop_
_entity_poly.entity_id
_entity_poly.type
_entity_poly.pdbx_seq_one_letter_code
_entity_poly.pdbx_strand_id
1 'polypeptide(L)'
;MQDKLLQTPDGVRDTYDVECKKKRKVMNELHHILELYSYHDIETPTFEFFDIFNRDKGSAPSNEMYKFFDRDNNTLVLRPDITPSIARCVAKYYADAVSYTHLRAHETGRN
;
A
#
# COMPACT_ATOMS: atom_id res chain seq x y z
N MET A 1 -31.69 12.61 -10.94
CA MET A 1 -31.13 11.27 -10.89
C MET A 1 -29.61 11.35 -11.15
N GLN A 2 -28.80 10.83 -10.24
CA GLN A 2 -27.37 10.80 -10.46
C GLN A 2 -27.00 9.77 -11.50
N ASP A 3 -26.14 10.18 -12.43
CA ASP A 3 -25.56 9.23 -13.38
C ASP A 3 -24.64 8.26 -12.61
N LYS A 4 -24.93 6.97 -12.73
CA LYS A 4 -24.18 5.92 -12.04
C LYS A 4 -22.69 5.92 -12.42
N LEU A 5 -22.39 6.37 -13.64
CA LEU A 5 -21.00 6.45 -14.12
C LEU A 5 -20.20 7.55 -13.42
N LEU A 6 -20.86 8.47 -12.73
CA LEU A 6 -20.18 9.53 -12.00
C LEU A 6 -19.93 9.17 -10.53
N GLN A 7 -20.42 8.02 -10.09
CA GLN A 7 -20.29 7.60 -8.71
C GLN A 7 -19.02 6.77 -8.50
N THR A 8 -18.46 6.87 -7.30
CA THR A 8 -17.37 5.99 -6.89
C THR A 8 -17.96 4.77 -6.16
N PRO A 9 -17.21 3.66 -6.12
CA PRO A 9 -17.63 2.50 -5.32
C PRO A 9 -17.75 2.86 -3.85
N ASP A 10 -18.54 2.06 -3.12
CA ASP A 10 -18.69 2.26 -1.68
C ASP A 10 -17.36 2.19 -0.97
N GLY A 11 -17.18 3.08 -0.02
CA GLY A 11 -15.96 3.10 0.80
C GLY A 11 -14.82 3.89 0.23
N VAL A 12 -14.96 4.43 -0.98
CA VAL A 12 -13.92 5.25 -1.59
C VAL A 12 -14.55 6.55 -2.10
N ARG A 13 -13.73 7.57 -2.22
CA ARG A 13 -14.16 8.86 -2.71
C ARG A 13 -13.04 9.58 -3.42
N ASP A 14 -13.41 10.51 -4.26
CA ASP A 14 -12.45 11.40 -4.89
C ASP A 14 -11.97 12.46 -3.89
N THR A 15 -10.72 12.84 -4.03
CA THR A 15 -10.17 14.00 -3.33
C THR A 15 -9.62 14.94 -4.40
N TYR A 16 -10.10 16.15 -4.44
CA TYR A 16 -9.76 17.07 -5.51
C TYR A 16 -9.59 18.51 -5.02
N ASP A 17 -8.97 19.32 -5.87
CA ASP A 17 -8.76 20.76 -5.69
C ASP A 17 -8.18 21.11 -4.31
N VAL A 18 -8.84 21.96 -3.53
CA VAL A 18 -8.30 22.49 -2.27
C VAL A 18 -7.97 21.35 -1.28
N GLU A 19 -8.88 20.41 -1.12
CA GLU A 19 -8.66 19.28 -0.21
C GLU A 19 -7.46 18.43 -0.66
N CYS A 20 -7.35 18.18 -1.96
CA CYS A 20 -6.24 17.42 -2.51
C CYS A 20 -4.90 18.13 -2.30
N LYS A 21 -4.88 19.46 -2.49
CA LYS A 21 -3.67 20.26 -2.26
C LYS A 21 -3.25 20.24 -0.79
N LYS A 22 -4.21 20.36 0.13
CA LYS A 22 -3.93 20.30 1.57
C LYS A 22 -3.37 18.95 1.97
N LYS A 23 -3.98 17.88 1.48
CA LYS A 23 -3.52 16.52 1.75
C LYS A 23 -2.08 16.33 1.28
N ARG A 24 -1.79 16.76 0.06
CA ARG A 24 -0.44 16.64 -0.52
C ARG A 24 0.57 17.43 0.28
N LYS A 25 0.21 18.63 0.71
CA LYS A 25 1.10 19.47 1.51
C LYS A 25 1.45 18.78 2.83
N VAL A 26 0.46 18.25 3.54
CA VAL A 26 0.67 17.53 4.79
C VAL A 26 1.57 16.32 4.57
N MET A 27 1.29 15.54 3.53
CA MET A 27 2.09 14.36 3.21
C MET A 27 3.55 14.72 2.93
N ASN A 28 3.79 15.80 2.19
CA ASN A 28 5.15 16.25 1.89
C ASN A 28 5.88 16.71 3.14
N GLU A 29 5.21 17.40 4.03
CA GLU A 29 5.82 17.85 5.30
C GLU A 29 6.18 16.66 6.19
N LEU A 30 5.28 15.70 6.31
CA LEU A 30 5.54 14.49 7.09
C LEU A 30 6.69 13.66 6.49
N HIS A 31 6.71 13.55 5.17
CA HIS A 31 7.78 12.84 4.47
C HIS A 31 9.13 13.49 4.74
N HIS A 32 9.19 14.82 4.67
CA HIS A 32 10.41 15.56 4.93
C HIS A 32 10.92 15.33 6.36
N ILE A 33 10.03 15.35 7.33
CA ILE A 33 10.39 15.09 8.73
C ILE A 33 10.97 13.69 8.89
N LEU A 34 10.36 12.69 8.26
CA LEU A 34 10.84 11.31 8.33
C LEU A 34 12.23 11.16 7.71
N GLU A 35 12.48 11.87 6.61
CA GLU A 35 13.80 11.87 5.98
C GLU A 35 14.87 12.44 6.92
N LEU A 36 14.53 13.46 7.69
CA LEU A 36 15.45 14.04 8.66
C LEU A 36 15.87 13.06 9.77
N TYR A 37 15.04 12.04 10.02
CA TYR A 37 15.33 10.98 10.99
C TYR A 37 15.89 9.72 10.33
N SER A 38 16.39 9.85 9.11
CA SER A 38 17.03 8.76 8.37
C SER A 38 16.10 7.61 7.95
N TYR A 39 14.81 7.89 7.82
CA TYR A 39 13.90 6.95 7.21
C TYR A 39 14.06 6.99 5.70
N HIS A 40 14.01 5.84 5.09
CA HIS A 40 14.11 5.70 3.65
C HIS A 40 12.78 5.28 3.06
N ASP A 41 12.50 5.74 1.85
CA ASP A 41 11.25 5.41 1.18
C ASP A 41 11.24 3.97 0.69
N ILE A 42 10.07 3.37 0.77
CA ILE A 42 9.81 2.09 0.16
C ILE A 42 8.40 2.13 -0.44
N GLU A 43 8.30 1.71 -1.68
CA GLU A 43 7.02 1.57 -2.35
C GLU A 43 6.86 0.14 -2.81
N THR A 44 5.73 -0.46 -2.50
CA THR A 44 5.41 -1.81 -2.91
C THR A 44 4.16 -1.79 -3.78
N PRO A 45 3.94 -2.82 -4.61
CA PRO A 45 2.76 -2.84 -5.47
C PRO A 45 1.46 -2.84 -4.68
N THR A 46 0.41 -2.28 -5.28
CA THR A 46 -0.92 -2.25 -4.69
C THR A 46 -1.51 -3.65 -4.52
N PHE A 47 -1.12 -4.59 -5.37
CA PHE A 47 -1.55 -5.97 -5.29
C PHE A 47 -0.35 -6.90 -5.19
N GLU A 48 -0.57 -8.04 -4.58
CA GLU A 48 0.46 -9.06 -4.34
C GLU A 48 -0.11 -10.44 -4.64
N PHE A 49 0.75 -11.45 -4.70
CA PHE A 49 0.29 -12.82 -4.71
C PHE A 49 -0.43 -13.13 -3.40
N PHE A 50 -1.52 -13.85 -3.50
CA PHE A 50 -2.32 -14.21 -2.32
C PHE A 50 -1.50 -14.89 -1.23
N ASP A 51 -0.50 -15.70 -1.62
CA ASP A 51 0.32 -16.45 -0.67
C ASP A 51 1.06 -15.58 0.33
N ILE A 52 1.35 -14.33 -0.05
CA ILE A 52 2.02 -13.38 0.85
C ILE A 52 1.17 -13.14 2.09
N PHE A 53 -0.15 -13.04 1.93
CA PHE A 53 -1.06 -12.74 3.03
C PHE A 53 -1.62 -13.99 3.69
N ASN A 54 -1.66 -15.11 2.97
CA ASN A 54 -2.22 -16.35 3.49
C ASN A 54 -1.34 -16.97 4.58
N ARG A 55 -0.06 -16.67 4.61
CA ARG A 55 0.91 -17.21 5.57
C ARG A 55 0.93 -16.46 6.89
N ASP A 56 0.42 -15.24 6.91
CA ASP A 56 0.48 -14.38 8.08
C ASP A 56 -0.84 -14.48 8.84
N LYS A 57 -0.77 -14.99 10.07
CA LYS A 57 -1.94 -15.16 10.94
C LYS A 57 -2.51 -13.83 11.41
N GLY A 58 -1.76 -12.74 11.26
CA GLY A 58 -2.22 -11.40 11.61
C GLY A 58 -2.95 -10.67 10.50
N SER A 59 -3.01 -11.25 9.31
CA SER A 59 -3.63 -10.63 8.15
C SER A 59 -5.15 -10.75 8.19
N ALA A 60 -5.82 -9.93 7.39
CA ALA A 60 -7.26 -9.98 7.22
C ALA A 60 -7.69 -11.38 6.75
N PRO A 61 -8.88 -11.84 7.16
CA PRO A 61 -9.41 -13.12 6.68
C PRO A 61 -9.51 -13.15 5.15
N SER A 62 -9.27 -14.33 4.58
CA SER A 62 -9.27 -14.52 3.13
C SER A 62 -10.56 -14.04 2.46
N ASN A 63 -11.71 -14.22 3.14
CA ASN A 63 -13.00 -13.83 2.58
C ASN A 63 -13.23 -12.31 2.58
N GLU A 64 -12.38 -11.56 3.23
CA GLU A 64 -12.46 -10.10 3.24
C GLU A 64 -11.50 -9.45 2.24
N MET A 65 -10.69 -10.25 1.57
CA MET A 65 -9.73 -9.76 0.58
C MET A 65 -10.35 -9.70 -0.80
N TYR A 66 -10.02 -8.65 -1.55
CA TYR A 66 -10.40 -8.55 -2.97
C TYR A 66 -9.41 -9.33 -3.80
N LYS A 67 -9.86 -10.42 -4.41
CA LYS A 67 -9.04 -11.35 -5.18
C LYS A 67 -9.32 -11.21 -6.66
N PHE A 68 -8.28 -11.43 -7.45
CA PHE A 68 -8.41 -11.48 -8.91
C PHE A 68 -7.30 -12.39 -9.45
N PHE A 69 -7.29 -12.62 -10.74
CA PHE A 69 -6.33 -13.52 -11.37
C PHE A 69 -5.51 -12.80 -12.42
N ASP A 70 -4.23 -13.15 -12.50
CA ASP A 70 -3.40 -12.68 -13.59
C ASP A 70 -3.57 -13.59 -14.82
N ARG A 71 -2.78 -13.33 -15.85
CA ARG A 71 -2.87 -14.10 -17.10
C ARG A 71 -2.42 -15.55 -16.95
N ASP A 72 -1.65 -15.86 -15.94
CA ASP A 72 -1.12 -17.19 -15.67
C ASP A 72 -1.92 -17.92 -14.59
N ASN A 73 -3.10 -17.43 -14.29
CA ASN A 73 -4.01 -17.99 -13.27
C ASN A 73 -3.46 -17.98 -11.84
N ASN A 74 -2.50 -17.10 -11.56
CA ASN A 74 -2.09 -16.88 -10.20
C ASN A 74 -3.14 -16.05 -9.46
N THR A 75 -3.41 -16.39 -8.21
CA THR A 75 -4.33 -15.61 -7.38
C THR A 75 -3.62 -14.40 -6.84
N LEU A 76 -4.15 -13.24 -7.17
CA LEU A 76 -3.67 -11.95 -6.69
C LEU A 76 -4.70 -11.34 -5.77
N VAL A 77 -4.26 -10.46 -4.86
CA VAL A 77 -5.15 -9.73 -3.97
C VAL A 77 -4.75 -8.27 -3.93
N LEU A 78 -5.73 -7.39 -3.76
CA LEU A 78 -5.44 -6.02 -3.35
C LEU A 78 -4.97 -6.10 -1.90
N ARG A 79 -3.82 -5.49 -1.61
CA ARG A 79 -3.23 -5.62 -0.28
C ARG A 79 -4.15 -5.07 0.80
N PRO A 80 -4.54 -5.88 1.79
CA PRO A 80 -5.32 -5.40 2.92
C PRO A 80 -4.45 -4.70 3.96
N ASP A 81 -3.14 -4.97 3.91
CA ASP A 81 -2.16 -4.47 4.86
C ASP A 81 -0.83 -4.34 4.12
N ILE A 82 -0.10 -3.28 4.38
CA ILE A 82 1.16 -3.01 3.70
C ILE A 82 2.34 -3.77 4.31
N THR A 83 2.25 -4.16 5.57
CA THR A 83 3.37 -4.77 6.30
C THR A 83 3.90 -6.05 5.65
N PRO A 84 3.08 -7.01 5.21
CA PRO A 84 3.61 -8.19 4.53
C PRO A 84 4.35 -7.86 3.23
N SER A 85 3.90 -6.85 2.49
CA SER A 85 4.59 -6.41 1.28
C SER A 85 5.96 -5.83 1.59
N ILE A 86 6.08 -5.07 2.67
CA ILE A 86 7.36 -4.53 3.13
C ILE A 86 8.29 -5.67 3.53
N ALA A 87 7.79 -6.64 4.29
CA ALA A 87 8.59 -7.79 4.71
C ALA A 87 9.12 -8.56 3.50
N ARG A 88 8.30 -8.78 2.49
CA ARG A 88 8.72 -9.43 1.25
C ARG A 88 9.82 -8.63 0.56
N CYS A 89 9.64 -7.33 0.44
CA CYS A 89 10.59 -6.44 -0.22
C CYS A 89 11.93 -6.44 0.53
N VAL A 90 11.89 -6.35 1.84
CA VAL A 90 13.10 -6.36 2.67
C VAL A 90 13.81 -7.70 2.55
N ALA A 91 13.08 -8.80 2.60
CA ALA A 91 13.67 -10.13 2.45
C ALA A 91 14.34 -10.31 1.09
N LYS A 92 13.76 -9.72 0.05
CA LYS A 92 14.30 -9.86 -1.31
C LYS A 92 15.54 -9.01 -1.55
N TYR A 93 15.54 -7.78 -1.06
CA TYR A 93 16.56 -6.80 -1.44
C TYR A 93 17.53 -6.42 -0.32
N TYR A 94 17.17 -6.63 0.93
CA TYR A 94 17.95 -6.18 2.09
C TYR A 94 18.29 -7.31 3.04
N ALA A 95 18.31 -8.55 2.58
CA ALA A 95 18.56 -9.72 3.42
C ALA A 95 19.87 -9.59 4.23
N ASP A 96 20.89 -8.95 3.66
CA ASP A 96 22.19 -8.77 4.30
C ASP A 96 22.39 -7.39 4.91
N ALA A 97 21.35 -6.55 4.90
CA ALA A 97 21.47 -5.14 5.28
C ALA A 97 20.91 -4.89 6.67
N VAL A 98 21.67 -5.28 7.68
CA VAL A 98 21.29 -5.09 9.08
C VAL A 98 21.09 -3.62 9.43
N SER A 99 21.73 -2.72 8.68
CA SER A 99 21.65 -1.28 8.92
C SER A 99 20.31 -0.64 8.53
N TYR A 100 19.44 -1.37 7.85
CA TYR A 100 18.17 -0.81 7.38
C TYR A 100 17.02 -1.06 8.37
N THR A 101 17.27 -0.80 9.65
CA THR A 101 16.27 -0.98 10.69
C THR A 101 15.20 0.14 10.69
N HIS A 102 15.43 1.19 9.91
CA HIS A 102 14.54 2.37 9.87
C HIS A 102 13.69 2.44 8.61
N LEU A 103 13.53 1.31 7.90
CA LEU A 103 12.65 1.27 6.75
C LEU A 103 11.21 1.51 7.17
N ARG A 104 10.53 2.32 6.39
CA ARG A 104 9.14 2.65 6.64
C ARG A 104 8.37 2.68 5.34
N ALA A 105 7.19 2.10 5.36
CA ALA A 105 6.28 2.18 4.23
C ALA A 105 5.83 3.62 4.03
N HIS A 106 5.87 4.08 2.80
CA HIS A 106 5.37 5.38 2.43
C HIS A 106 4.08 5.19 1.64
N GLU A 107 2.94 5.31 2.31
CA GLU A 107 1.65 5.24 1.65
C GLU A 107 1.34 6.56 0.99
N THR A 108 1.06 6.51 -0.30
CA THR A 108 0.60 7.67 -1.04
C THR A 108 -0.81 7.39 -1.54
N GLY A 109 -1.56 8.42 -1.82
CA GLY A 109 -2.89 8.27 -2.40
C GLY A 109 -2.88 7.70 -3.81
N ARG A 110 -1.72 7.42 -4.35
CA ARG A 110 -1.55 6.85 -5.69
C ARG A 110 -1.65 5.33 -5.72
N ASN A 111 -1.67 4.72 -4.58
CA ASN A 111 -1.79 3.26 -4.51
C ASN A 111 -3.24 2.82 -4.62
#